data_77a488b754380562439f50b511bbac45
#
_entry.id   77a488b754380562439f50b511bbac45
#
_cell.length_a   1.000
_cell.length_b   1.000
_cell.length_c   1.000
_cell.angle_alpha   90.00
_cell.angle_beta   90.00
_cell.angle_gamma   90.00
#
_symmetry.space_group_name_H-M   'P 1'
#
loop_
_entity.id
_entity.type
_entity.pdbx_description
1 polymer ?
#
loop_
_entity_poly.entity_id
_entity_poly.type
_entity_poly.pdbx_seq_one_letter_code
_entity_poly.pdbx_strand_id
1 'polypeptide(L)'
;MLNLSSVTLLCVETRDPKLAEWAIERCLQGVQFAKVILFTDLERIDTRQPGIEYVQAPVINNTNDYSLFLLQRIEPYVQTSHALVIQWDSFITHPHQWREEFLQYDYIGPVWPHHPETAVGNGGFSLRSKRLLQAIQQPGFLYKHPEDYCIVADNQEFLKGHGIQIAPKEIAEQFAVERTCWHEAFGFHGFFNFARVLDDASLKQFLAILPTSYLGGLDSYDLVTHLIEQNKMLLAKQIIENIPFRWKMRKRFFKAKLWMLTH
;
A
#
# COMPACT_ATOMS: atom_id res chain seq x y z
N MET A 1 -1.04 17.65 14.70
CA MET A 1 -0.54 17.27 13.36
C MET A 1 0.85 16.69 13.56
N LEU A 2 1.07 15.45 13.11
CA LEU A 2 2.39 14.81 13.15
C LEU A 2 3.31 15.45 12.10
N ASN A 3 4.55 15.79 12.49
CA ASN A 3 5.52 16.38 11.55
C ASN A 3 6.58 15.33 11.16
N LEU A 4 6.55 14.89 9.90
CA LEU A 4 7.49 13.97 9.30
C LEU A 4 8.38 14.68 8.26
N SER A 5 9.03 15.78 8.68
CA SER A 5 9.92 16.57 7.80
C SER A 5 11.19 15.84 7.34
N SER A 6 11.45 14.63 7.86
CA SER A 6 12.52 13.72 7.42
C SER A 6 12.02 12.61 6.49
N VAL A 7 10.73 12.61 6.12
CA VAL A 7 10.10 11.56 5.31
C VAL A 7 9.47 12.16 4.05
N THR A 8 9.72 11.53 2.91
CA THR A 8 9.00 11.77 1.65
C THR A 8 7.86 10.76 1.54
N LEU A 9 6.62 11.21 1.34
CA LEU A 9 5.50 10.35 0.95
C LEU A 9 5.57 10.07 -0.54
N LEU A 10 5.50 8.81 -0.94
CA LEU A 10 5.66 8.39 -2.33
C LEU A 10 4.59 7.39 -2.73
N CYS A 11 3.90 7.64 -3.84
CA CYS A 11 2.96 6.72 -4.45
C CYS A 11 3.28 6.53 -5.93
N VAL A 12 3.04 5.34 -6.46
CA VAL A 12 3.16 5.02 -7.88
C VAL A 12 1.84 4.44 -8.38
N GLU A 13 1.13 5.17 -9.23
CA GLU A 13 -0.12 4.71 -9.87
C GLU A 13 -0.27 5.37 -11.24
N THR A 14 -0.19 4.55 -12.29
CA THR A 14 -0.19 5.04 -13.68
C THR A 14 -1.51 4.79 -14.42
N ARG A 15 -2.40 3.99 -13.86
CA ARG A 15 -3.68 3.60 -14.50
C ARG A 15 -4.84 4.49 -14.05
N ASP A 16 -4.96 4.67 -12.72
CA ASP A 16 -6.07 5.39 -12.09
C ASP A 16 -5.56 6.35 -11.01
N PRO A 17 -4.93 7.49 -11.42
CA PRO A 17 -4.28 8.43 -10.50
C PRO A 17 -5.20 8.94 -9.37
N LYS A 18 -6.51 9.06 -9.63
CA LYS A 18 -7.51 9.49 -8.64
C LYS A 18 -7.55 8.60 -7.39
N LEU A 19 -7.26 7.31 -7.54
CA LEU A 19 -7.17 6.40 -6.39
C LEU A 19 -5.95 6.71 -5.53
N ALA A 20 -4.79 7.00 -6.16
CA ALA A 20 -3.57 7.40 -5.46
C ALA A 20 -3.73 8.77 -4.80
N GLU A 21 -4.31 9.75 -5.49
CA GLU A 21 -4.62 11.07 -4.93
C GLU A 21 -5.49 10.94 -3.67
N TRP A 22 -6.53 10.11 -3.73
CA TRP A 22 -7.41 9.85 -2.60
C TRP A 22 -6.64 9.24 -1.40
N ALA A 23 -5.75 8.28 -1.63
CA ALA A 23 -4.92 7.68 -0.56
C ALA A 23 -3.91 8.68 0.01
N ILE A 24 -3.29 9.50 -0.83
CA ILE A 24 -2.38 10.58 -0.43
C ILE A 24 -3.12 11.60 0.44
N GLU A 25 -4.31 12.05 0.03
CA GLU A 25 -5.13 13.00 0.82
C GLU A 25 -5.44 12.46 2.21
N ARG A 26 -5.72 11.16 2.35
CA ARG A 26 -5.91 10.51 3.65
C ARG A 26 -4.66 10.57 4.53
N CYS A 27 -3.49 10.34 3.96
CA CYS A 27 -2.23 10.49 4.68
C CYS A 27 -2.02 11.94 5.16
N LEU A 28 -2.41 12.93 4.34
CA LEU A 28 -2.21 14.35 4.65
C LEU A 28 -3.19 14.91 5.71
N GLN A 29 -4.28 14.22 6.03
CA GLN A 29 -5.26 14.68 7.03
C GLN A 29 -4.72 14.82 8.46
N GLY A 30 -3.61 14.23 8.77
CA GLY A 30 -3.04 14.29 10.13
C GLY A 30 -1.52 14.39 10.16
N VAL A 31 -0.87 14.40 9.00
CA VAL A 31 0.59 14.32 8.86
C VAL A 31 1.10 15.35 7.86
N GLN A 32 2.21 16.00 8.20
CA GLN A 32 2.97 16.86 7.31
C GLN A 32 4.27 16.15 6.92
N PHE A 33 4.48 15.96 5.62
CA PHE A 33 5.70 15.36 5.06
C PHE A 33 6.66 16.45 4.54
N ALA A 34 7.93 16.11 4.40
CA ALA A 34 8.90 16.98 3.73
C ALA A 34 8.55 17.19 2.26
N LYS A 35 8.06 16.15 1.61
CA LYS A 35 7.70 16.12 0.19
C LYS A 35 6.64 15.05 -0.05
N VAL A 36 5.77 15.28 -1.03
CA VAL A 36 4.77 14.29 -1.48
C VAL A 36 4.92 14.11 -2.97
N ILE A 37 5.15 12.88 -3.42
CA ILE A 37 5.41 12.56 -4.83
C ILE A 37 4.40 11.51 -5.31
N LEU A 38 3.74 11.81 -6.42
CA LEU A 38 2.96 10.85 -7.19
C LEU A 38 3.63 10.59 -8.53
N PHE A 39 4.16 9.38 -8.71
CA PHE A 39 4.60 8.89 -10.01
C PHE A 39 3.39 8.36 -10.77
N THR A 40 3.09 8.97 -11.90
CA THR A 40 1.88 8.66 -12.65
C THR A 40 2.06 8.93 -14.14
N ASP A 41 1.04 8.60 -14.93
CA ASP A 41 0.90 9.06 -16.30
C ASP A 41 0.27 10.47 -16.28
N LEU A 42 1.08 11.49 -16.60
CA LEU A 42 0.66 12.88 -16.55
C LEU A 42 -0.47 13.23 -17.55
N GLU A 43 -0.67 12.41 -18.59
CA GLU A 43 -1.77 12.59 -19.55
C GLU A 43 -3.13 12.24 -18.93
N ARG A 44 -3.13 11.51 -17.80
CA ARG A 44 -4.34 11.12 -17.04
C ARG A 44 -4.70 12.08 -15.91
N ILE A 45 -3.92 13.15 -15.72
CA ILE A 45 -4.14 14.14 -14.67
C ILE A 45 -4.97 15.29 -15.23
N ASP A 46 -6.23 15.35 -14.83
CA ASP A 46 -7.13 16.46 -15.21
C ASP A 46 -6.77 17.74 -14.43
N THR A 47 -6.53 17.61 -13.12
CA THR A 47 -6.22 18.73 -12.22
C THR A 47 -5.21 18.26 -11.17
N ARG A 48 -4.15 19.03 -10.97
CA ARG A 48 -3.13 18.74 -9.96
C ARG A 48 -3.57 19.23 -8.59
N GLN A 49 -3.48 18.36 -7.59
CA GLN A 49 -3.75 18.70 -6.21
C GLN A 49 -2.60 19.52 -5.61
N PRO A 50 -2.88 20.58 -4.82
CA PRO A 50 -1.86 21.35 -4.14
C PRO A 50 -1.02 20.47 -3.18
N GLY A 51 0.28 20.70 -3.15
CA GLY A 51 1.19 19.96 -2.26
C GLY A 51 1.64 18.59 -2.77
N ILE A 52 1.16 18.14 -3.92
CA ILE A 52 1.61 16.90 -4.57
C ILE A 52 2.51 17.25 -5.76
N GLU A 53 3.71 16.72 -5.79
CA GLU A 53 4.58 16.75 -6.96
C GLU A 53 4.25 15.56 -7.86
N TYR A 54 3.76 15.85 -9.05
CA TYR A 54 3.45 14.84 -10.07
C TYR A 54 4.66 14.61 -10.97
N VAL A 55 5.09 13.37 -11.04
CA VAL A 55 6.26 12.98 -11.85
C VAL A 55 5.83 11.96 -12.90
N GLN A 56 6.22 12.20 -14.17
CA GLN A 56 5.95 11.24 -15.24
C GLN A 56 6.61 9.91 -14.94
N ALA A 57 5.81 8.86 -14.80
CA ALA A 57 6.28 7.49 -14.74
C ALA A 57 6.40 6.87 -16.15
N PRO A 58 7.30 5.91 -16.36
CA PRO A 58 7.25 5.10 -17.58
C PRO A 58 5.95 4.27 -17.63
N VAL A 59 5.68 3.69 -18.77
CA VAL A 59 4.54 2.77 -18.93
C VAL A 59 4.75 1.54 -18.02
N ILE A 60 3.83 1.33 -17.08
CA ILE A 60 3.81 0.18 -16.15
C ILE A 60 2.67 -0.76 -16.59
N ASN A 61 3.01 -1.85 -17.26
CA ASN A 61 2.03 -2.76 -17.84
C ASN A 61 1.60 -3.88 -16.86
N ASN A 62 2.46 -4.18 -15.88
CA ASN A 62 2.28 -5.32 -14.99
C ASN A 62 3.01 -5.09 -13.66
N THR A 63 2.84 -6.02 -12.72
CA THR A 63 3.45 -5.95 -11.39
C THR A 63 4.97 -6.07 -11.40
N ASN A 64 5.57 -6.73 -12.41
CA ASN A 64 7.03 -6.77 -12.54
C ASN A 64 7.59 -5.40 -12.91
N ASP A 65 6.98 -4.69 -13.85
CA ASP A 65 7.39 -3.32 -14.23
C ASP A 65 7.29 -2.38 -13.03
N TYR A 66 6.22 -2.52 -12.22
CA TYR A 66 6.03 -1.79 -10.98
C TYR A 66 7.17 -2.06 -9.97
N SER A 67 7.49 -3.33 -9.74
CA SER A 67 8.58 -3.72 -8.84
C SER A 67 9.93 -3.16 -9.30
N LEU A 68 10.24 -3.29 -10.58
CA LEU A 68 11.49 -2.75 -11.14
C LEU A 68 11.54 -1.22 -11.05
N PHE A 69 10.42 -0.54 -11.23
CA PHE A 69 10.34 0.91 -11.07
C PHE A 69 10.67 1.31 -9.62
N LEU A 70 10.06 0.69 -8.62
CA LEU A 70 10.34 0.96 -7.21
C LEU A 70 11.79 0.67 -6.83
N LEU A 71 12.37 -0.41 -7.35
CA LEU A 71 13.75 -0.77 -7.03
C LEU A 71 14.78 0.14 -7.72
N GLN A 72 14.51 0.61 -8.94
CA GLN A 72 15.55 1.23 -9.78
C GLN A 72 15.38 2.73 -9.98
N ARG A 73 14.19 3.30 -9.75
CA ARG A 73 13.88 4.65 -10.25
C ARG A 73 13.53 5.67 -9.18
N ILE A 74 13.15 5.26 -7.99
CA ILE A 74 12.68 6.19 -6.95
C ILE A 74 13.80 6.86 -6.16
N GLU A 75 14.99 6.24 -6.09
CA GLU A 75 16.11 6.70 -5.26
C GLU A 75 16.46 8.18 -5.49
N PRO A 76 16.60 8.71 -6.72
CA PRO A 76 17.00 10.11 -6.95
C PRO A 76 15.96 11.14 -6.45
N TYR A 77 14.73 10.75 -6.30
CA TYR A 77 13.64 11.63 -5.88
C TYR A 77 13.51 11.76 -4.36
N VAL A 78 14.10 10.82 -3.60
CA VAL A 78 14.09 10.81 -2.14
C VAL A 78 15.30 11.56 -1.62
N GLN A 79 15.10 12.81 -1.18
CA GLN A 79 16.17 13.66 -0.61
C GLN A 79 16.14 13.65 0.94
N THR A 80 15.13 13.04 1.52
CA THR A 80 14.93 12.84 2.96
C THR A 80 15.63 11.57 3.44
N SER A 81 15.69 11.39 4.77
CA SER A 81 16.25 10.16 5.35
C SER A 81 15.45 8.90 4.98
N HIS A 82 14.12 9.04 4.80
CA HIS A 82 13.22 7.96 4.48
C HIS A 82 12.18 8.34 3.43
N ALA A 83 11.64 7.33 2.75
CA ALA A 83 10.41 7.41 1.98
C ALA A 83 9.35 6.49 2.59
N LEU A 84 8.14 7.00 2.81
CA LEU A 84 6.95 6.20 3.04
C LEU A 84 6.33 5.90 1.68
N VAL A 85 6.46 4.67 1.23
CA VAL A 85 5.84 4.18 -0.01
C VAL A 85 4.44 3.70 0.32
N ILE A 86 3.46 4.22 -0.40
CA ILE A 86 2.06 3.79 -0.29
C ILE A 86 1.52 3.35 -1.65
N GLN A 87 0.49 2.53 -1.62
CA GLN A 87 -0.37 2.22 -2.76
C GLN A 87 -1.75 2.86 -2.58
N TRP A 88 -2.58 2.81 -3.63
CA TRP A 88 -3.92 3.38 -3.63
C TRP A 88 -4.85 2.78 -2.56
N ASP A 89 -4.53 1.62 -2.05
CA ASP A 89 -5.29 0.85 -1.04
C ASP A 89 -4.60 0.81 0.33
N SER A 90 -3.77 1.81 0.59
CA SER A 90 -3.07 1.97 1.87
C SER A 90 -2.97 3.45 2.26
N PHE A 91 -3.09 3.74 3.54
CA PHE A 91 -2.87 5.09 4.09
C PHE A 91 -2.67 5.05 5.62
N ILE A 92 -2.26 6.19 6.18
CA ILE A 92 -2.10 6.36 7.62
C ILE A 92 -3.47 6.44 8.28
N THR A 93 -3.72 5.59 9.27
CA THR A 93 -4.97 5.56 10.04
C THR A 93 -4.84 6.24 11.39
N HIS A 94 -3.70 6.06 12.07
CA HIS A 94 -3.47 6.55 13.42
C HIS A 94 -2.13 7.31 13.51
N PRO A 95 -2.09 8.61 13.14
CA PRO A 95 -0.85 9.40 13.20
C PRO A 95 -0.19 9.41 14.57
N HIS A 96 -0.95 9.27 15.67
CA HIS A 96 -0.44 9.21 17.04
C HIS A 96 0.31 7.90 17.36
N GLN A 97 0.18 6.87 16.53
CA GLN A 97 0.95 5.62 16.64
C GLN A 97 2.35 5.72 16.00
N TRP A 98 2.70 6.86 15.40
CA TRP A 98 4.05 7.07 14.92
C TRP A 98 5.06 6.99 16.04
N ARG A 99 6.18 6.31 15.77
CA ARG A 99 7.33 6.21 16.67
C ARG A 99 8.60 6.63 15.94
N GLU A 100 9.41 7.48 16.57
CA GLU A 100 10.71 7.86 16.01
C GLU A 100 11.65 6.67 15.84
N GLU A 101 11.41 5.57 16.58
CA GLU A 101 12.11 4.31 16.45
C GLU A 101 12.00 3.71 15.05
N PHE A 102 10.91 3.97 14.31
CA PHE A 102 10.75 3.49 12.93
C PHE A 102 11.87 4.00 12.01
N LEU A 103 12.40 5.18 12.28
CA LEU A 103 13.51 5.76 11.52
C LEU A 103 14.88 5.10 11.79
N GLN A 104 14.97 4.17 12.72
CA GLN A 104 16.18 3.40 12.97
C GLN A 104 16.36 2.23 12.01
N TYR A 105 15.30 1.84 11.31
CA TYR A 105 15.31 0.72 10.38
C TYR A 105 15.33 1.19 8.94
N ASP A 106 15.97 0.41 8.09
CA ASP A 106 16.08 0.72 6.67
C ASP A 106 14.87 0.24 5.86
N TYR A 107 14.16 -0.78 6.37
CA TYR A 107 12.91 -1.25 5.80
C TYR A 107 11.93 -1.68 6.89
N ILE A 108 10.71 -1.16 6.81
CA ILE A 108 9.56 -1.61 7.60
C ILE A 108 8.37 -1.74 6.64
N GLY A 109 7.66 -2.86 6.72
CA GLY A 109 6.36 -3.09 6.09
C GLY A 109 5.48 -3.92 7.01
N PRO A 110 4.23 -4.21 6.67
CA PRO A 110 3.37 -5.11 7.42
C PRO A 110 3.98 -6.49 7.63
N VAL A 111 3.58 -7.15 8.70
CA VAL A 111 3.99 -8.53 8.97
C VAL A 111 3.38 -9.49 7.96
N TRP A 112 4.20 -10.39 7.45
CA TRP A 112 3.77 -11.50 6.60
C TRP A 112 3.48 -12.76 7.40
N PRO A 113 2.21 -13.15 7.59
CA PRO A 113 1.88 -14.36 8.34
C PRO A 113 2.27 -15.66 7.61
N HIS A 114 2.59 -15.57 6.31
CA HIS A 114 2.86 -16.72 5.44
C HIS A 114 4.36 -16.94 5.15
N HIS A 115 5.23 -16.07 5.67
CA HIS A 115 6.68 -16.11 5.47
C HIS A 115 7.40 -16.02 6.82
N PRO A 116 7.44 -17.11 7.61
CA PRO A 116 8.06 -17.08 8.94
C PRO A 116 9.56 -16.76 8.91
N GLU A 117 10.23 -17.06 7.81
CA GLU A 117 11.67 -16.78 7.60
C GLU A 117 11.95 -15.31 7.30
N THR A 118 10.94 -14.58 6.79
CA THR A 118 11.01 -13.15 6.47
C THR A 118 9.75 -12.48 7.00
N ALA A 119 9.61 -12.46 8.31
CA ALA A 119 8.36 -12.06 8.97
C ALA A 119 7.84 -10.65 8.62
N VAL A 120 8.66 -9.81 8.00
CA VAL A 120 8.34 -8.42 7.61
C VAL A 120 8.52 -8.25 6.11
N GLY A 121 7.53 -7.73 5.45
CA GLY A 121 7.55 -7.48 4.01
C GLY A 121 6.46 -6.51 3.60
N ASN A 122 5.80 -6.77 2.51
CA ASN A 122 4.75 -5.98 1.86
C ASN A 122 5.13 -4.53 1.54
N GLY A 123 5.39 -4.28 0.26
CA GLY A 123 5.83 -2.98 -0.24
C GLY A 123 4.74 -1.91 -0.32
N GLY A 124 3.46 -2.31 -0.23
CA GLY A 124 2.31 -1.42 -0.47
C GLY A 124 2.02 -0.39 0.63
N PHE A 125 2.58 -0.59 1.83
CA PHE A 125 2.72 0.42 2.87
C PHE A 125 4.04 0.18 3.59
N SER A 126 5.12 0.81 3.13
CA SER A 126 6.46 0.52 3.63
C SER A 126 7.30 1.78 3.83
N LEU A 127 8.06 1.82 4.92
CA LEU A 127 9.06 2.85 5.19
C LEU A 127 10.42 2.33 4.73
N ARG A 128 11.10 3.08 3.85
CA ARG A 128 12.37 2.73 3.22
C ARG A 128 13.38 3.83 3.43
N SER A 129 14.53 3.52 4.02
CA SER A 129 15.58 4.53 4.23
C SER A 129 16.25 4.92 2.90
N LYS A 130 16.82 6.12 2.85
CA LYS A 130 17.69 6.55 1.74
C LYS A 130 18.88 5.60 1.58
N ARG A 131 19.43 5.08 2.70
CA ARG A 131 20.52 4.10 2.69
C ARG A 131 20.14 2.82 1.96
N LEU A 132 18.94 2.27 2.25
CA LEU A 132 18.42 1.11 1.51
C LEU A 132 18.30 1.42 0.02
N LEU A 133 17.66 2.54 -0.34
CA LEU A 133 17.49 2.91 -1.74
C LEU A 133 18.82 3.04 -2.47
N GLN A 134 19.87 3.54 -1.80
CA GLN A 134 21.23 3.62 -2.35
C GLN A 134 21.91 2.25 -2.42
N ALA A 135 21.74 1.39 -1.42
CA ALA A 135 22.31 0.04 -1.41
C ALA A 135 21.73 -0.81 -2.57
N ILE A 136 20.44 -0.66 -2.85
CA ILE A 136 19.78 -1.34 -4.00
C ILE A 136 20.43 -0.97 -5.35
N GLN A 137 21.02 0.22 -5.48
CA GLN A 137 21.69 0.65 -6.72
C GLN A 137 23.13 0.12 -6.86
N GLN A 138 23.67 -0.56 -5.84
CA GLN A 138 25.04 -1.05 -5.89
C GLN A 138 25.17 -2.31 -6.75
N PRO A 139 26.33 -2.51 -7.41
CA PRO A 139 26.60 -3.75 -8.13
C PRO A 139 26.47 -4.99 -7.24
N GLY A 140 25.78 -6.02 -7.74
CA GLY A 140 25.53 -7.27 -7.00
C GLY A 140 24.13 -7.40 -6.43
N PHE A 141 23.34 -6.30 -6.38
CA PHE A 141 21.92 -6.42 -6.03
C PHE A 141 21.14 -7.11 -7.17
N LEU A 142 20.34 -8.11 -6.84
CA LEU A 142 19.56 -8.89 -7.82
C LEU A 142 18.13 -8.34 -7.91
N TYR A 143 17.80 -7.67 -9.00
CA TYR A 143 16.47 -7.13 -9.22
C TYR A 143 15.48 -8.23 -9.61
N LYS A 144 14.44 -8.40 -8.80
CA LYS A 144 13.36 -9.38 -9.00
C LYS A 144 11.99 -8.81 -8.60
N HIS A 145 10.95 -9.48 -9.06
CA HIS A 145 9.58 -9.28 -8.62
C HIS A 145 9.16 -10.45 -7.70
N PRO A 146 8.40 -10.19 -6.62
CA PRO A 146 7.95 -8.88 -6.10
C PRO A 146 9.08 -8.14 -5.36
N GLU A 147 9.05 -6.80 -5.39
CA GLU A 147 10.14 -5.96 -4.90
C GLU A 147 10.39 -6.06 -3.39
N ASP A 148 9.32 -6.25 -2.63
CA ASP A 148 9.38 -6.44 -1.18
C ASP A 148 10.09 -7.75 -0.82
N TYR A 149 9.72 -8.86 -1.43
CA TYR A 149 10.41 -10.15 -1.25
C TYR A 149 11.85 -10.08 -1.78
N CYS A 150 12.06 -9.38 -2.88
CA CYS A 150 13.40 -9.11 -3.43
C CYS A 150 14.31 -8.41 -2.40
N ILE A 151 13.77 -7.43 -1.64
CA ILE A 151 14.51 -6.72 -0.60
C ILE A 151 14.73 -7.63 0.61
N VAL A 152 13.67 -8.18 1.20
CA VAL A 152 13.75 -8.79 2.53
C VAL A 152 14.22 -10.25 2.51
N ALA A 153 14.16 -10.94 1.37
CA ALA A 153 14.53 -12.34 1.23
C ALA A 153 15.65 -12.56 0.21
N ASP A 154 15.42 -12.25 -1.09
CA ASP A 154 16.36 -12.60 -2.16
C ASP A 154 17.73 -11.93 -2.01
N ASN A 155 17.78 -10.72 -1.47
CA ASN A 155 19.01 -9.95 -1.27
C ASN A 155 19.39 -9.74 0.20
N GLN A 156 18.87 -10.57 1.12
CA GLN A 156 19.09 -10.39 2.55
C GLN A 156 20.57 -10.31 2.93
N GLU A 157 21.38 -11.27 2.47
CA GLU A 157 22.83 -11.29 2.76
C GLU A 157 23.58 -10.11 2.13
N PHE A 158 23.21 -9.74 0.90
CA PHE A 158 23.77 -8.57 0.24
C PHE A 158 23.49 -7.29 1.05
N LEU A 159 22.26 -7.07 1.43
CA LEU A 159 21.84 -5.89 2.19
C LEU A 159 22.44 -5.86 3.60
N LYS A 160 22.51 -7.01 4.27
CA LYS A 160 23.19 -7.14 5.56
C LYS A 160 24.68 -6.79 5.47
N GLY A 161 25.36 -7.20 4.38
CA GLY A 161 26.74 -6.82 4.09
C GLY A 161 26.93 -5.30 3.91
N HIS A 162 25.88 -4.58 3.52
CA HIS A 162 25.84 -3.11 3.41
C HIS A 162 25.33 -2.41 4.70
N GLY A 163 25.15 -3.15 5.79
CA GLY A 163 24.69 -2.63 7.07
C GLY A 163 23.19 -2.23 7.09
N ILE A 164 22.40 -2.72 6.13
CA ILE A 164 20.96 -2.47 6.06
C ILE A 164 20.23 -3.31 7.10
N GLN A 165 19.30 -2.69 7.81
CA GLN A 165 18.53 -3.27 8.90
C GLN A 165 17.05 -3.32 8.57
N ILE A 166 16.50 -4.54 8.48
CA ILE A 166 15.06 -4.77 8.37
C ILE A 166 14.46 -4.75 9.78
N ALA A 167 13.31 -4.10 9.94
CA ALA A 167 12.63 -4.05 11.22
C ALA A 167 12.25 -5.45 11.73
N PRO A 168 12.34 -5.73 13.03
CA PRO A 168 11.83 -6.96 13.60
C PRO A 168 10.30 -6.95 13.60
N LYS A 169 9.70 -8.14 13.76
CA LYS A 169 8.25 -8.33 13.69
C LYS A 169 7.49 -7.44 14.67
N GLU A 170 7.98 -7.30 15.89
CA GLU A 170 7.34 -6.53 16.96
C GLU A 170 7.24 -5.03 16.65
N ILE A 171 8.19 -4.50 15.89
CA ILE A 171 8.19 -3.12 15.40
C ILE A 171 7.26 -3.00 14.18
N ALA A 172 7.31 -3.96 13.27
CA ALA A 172 6.47 -3.98 12.08
C ALA A 172 4.97 -4.09 12.41
N GLU A 173 4.60 -4.86 13.45
CA GLU A 173 3.22 -4.95 13.96
C GLU A 173 2.67 -3.59 14.43
N GLN A 174 3.53 -2.71 14.97
CA GLN A 174 3.12 -1.37 15.39
C GLN A 174 3.07 -0.38 14.22
N PHE A 175 3.81 -0.68 13.16
CA PHE A 175 3.88 0.18 11.98
C PHE A 175 2.67 -0.01 11.07
N ALA A 176 2.34 -1.25 10.68
CA ALA A 176 1.22 -1.46 9.76
C ALA A 176 0.59 -2.86 9.88
N VAL A 177 -0.72 -2.90 9.59
CA VAL A 177 -1.51 -4.15 9.53
C VAL A 177 -1.86 -4.46 8.08
N GLU A 178 -1.81 -5.75 7.73
CA GLU A 178 -2.38 -6.24 6.48
C GLU A 178 -3.26 -7.48 6.72
N ARG A 179 -2.73 -8.70 6.59
CA ARG A 179 -3.47 -9.97 6.70
C ARG A 179 -3.32 -10.67 8.05
N THR A 180 -2.87 -9.97 9.06
CA THR A 180 -2.85 -10.41 10.46
C THR A 180 -4.16 -10.04 11.17
N CYS A 181 -4.31 -10.43 12.45
CA CYS A 181 -5.42 -9.94 13.27
C CYS A 181 -5.41 -8.42 13.31
N TRP A 182 -6.58 -7.80 13.05
CA TRP A 182 -6.70 -6.35 13.06
C TRP A 182 -6.41 -5.77 14.46
N HIS A 183 -5.57 -4.75 14.49
CA HIS A 183 -5.26 -3.92 15.66
C HIS A 183 -4.92 -2.50 15.21
N GLU A 184 -4.86 -1.58 16.14
CA GLU A 184 -4.44 -0.21 15.83
C GLU A 184 -2.94 -0.16 15.59
N ALA A 185 -2.55 0.30 14.40
CA ALA A 185 -1.17 0.57 14.00
C ALA A 185 -1.10 1.92 13.30
N PHE A 186 0.08 2.41 12.97
CA PHE A 186 0.25 3.69 12.28
C PHE A 186 -0.47 3.70 10.93
N GLY A 187 -0.40 2.61 10.16
CA GLY A 187 -1.11 2.46 8.90
C GLY A 187 -1.52 1.03 8.60
N PHE A 188 -1.91 0.79 7.38
CA PHE A 188 -2.32 -0.54 6.91
C PHE A 188 -2.11 -0.67 5.41
N HIS A 189 -2.21 -1.91 4.90
CA HIS A 189 -2.29 -2.20 3.47
C HIS A 189 -3.48 -3.10 3.14
N GLY A 190 -3.99 -2.96 1.91
CA GLY A 190 -5.03 -3.76 1.31
C GLY A 190 -6.45 -3.24 1.52
N PHE A 191 -7.15 -2.97 0.42
CA PHE A 191 -8.47 -2.34 0.45
C PHE A 191 -9.55 -3.23 1.08
N PHE A 192 -9.30 -4.53 1.29
CA PHE A 192 -10.16 -5.40 2.10
C PHE A 192 -10.31 -4.92 3.56
N ASN A 193 -9.37 -4.10 4.04
CA ASN A 193 -9.44 -3.47 5.36
C ASN A 193 -10.30 -2.20 5.40
N PHE A 194 -10.76 -1.67 4.26
CA PHE A 194 -11.52 -0.42 4.21
C PHE A 194 -12.82 -0.46 5.02
N ALA A 195 -13.43 -1.64 5.17
CA ALA A 195 -14.57 -1.80 6.06
C ALA A 195 -14.28 -1.40 7.53
N ARG A 196 -12.99 -1.53 7.95
CA ARG A 196 -12.52 -1.28 9.32
C ARG A 196 -12.04 0.15 9.55
N VAL A 197 -11.51 0.78 8.50
CA VAL A 197 -10.81 2.06 8.59
C VAL A 197 -11.62 3.24 8.04
N LEU A 198 -12.70 2.98 7.29
CA LEU A 198 -13.55 4.01 6.71
C LEU A 198 -14.94 3.97 7.30
N ASP A 199 -15.52 5.17 7.50
CA ASP A 199 -16.95 5.30 7.67
C ASP A 199 -17.70 5.01 6.36
N ASP A 200 -19.01 4.83 6.44
CA ASP A 200 -19.84 4.47 5.28
C ASP A 200 -19.83 5.55 4.19
N ALA A 201 -19.72 6.81 4.56
CA ALA A 201 -19.70 7.93 3.60
C ALA A 201 -18.39 7.93 2.83
N SER A 202 -17.26 7.81 3.51
CA SER A 202 -15.92 7.71 2.91
C SER A 202 -15.78 6.48 2.02
N LEU A 203 -16.32 5.33 2.47
CA LEU A 203 -16.29 4.12 1.65
C LEU A 203 -17.15 4.25 0.38
N LYS A 204 -18.32 4.88 0.46
CA LYS A 204 -19.16 5.18 -0.71
C LYS A 204 -18.44 6.10 -1.69
N GLN A 205 -17.77 7.15 -1.20
CA GLN A 205 -16.97 8.06 -2.04
C GLN A 205 -15.86 7.31 -2.76
N PHE A 206 -15.13 6.44 -2.04
CA PHE A 206 -14.09 5.62 -2.65
C PHE A 206 -14.65 4.66 -3.71
N LEU A 207 -15.75 3.95 -3.40
CA LEU A 207 -16.39 3.04 -4.36
C LEU A 207 -16.91 3.73 -5.62
N ALA A 208 -17.23 5.03 -5.54
CA ALA A 208 -17.67 5.80 -6.70
C ALA A 208 -16.53 6.12 -7.69
N ILE A 209 -15.28 6.12 -7.22
CA ILE A 209 -14.10 6.34 -8.07
C ILE A 209 -13.36 5.03 -8.41
N LEU A 210 -13.68 3.92 -7.74
CA LEU A 210 -13.02 2.63 -7.96
C LEU A 210 -13.53 1.99 -9.26
N PRO A 211 -12.68 1.76 -10.28
CA PRO A 211 -13.08 1.05 -11.47
C PRO A 211 -13.45 -0.40 -11.16
N THR A 212 -14.49 -0.93 -11.80
CA THR A 212 -14.96 -2.31 -11.60
C THR A 212 -13.90 -3.35 -11.95
N SER A 213 -12.92 -3.00 -12.79
CA SER A 213 -11.77 -3.86 -13.14
C SER A 213 -10.88 -4.22 -11.93
N TYR A 214 -10.89 -3.41 -10.87
CA TYR A 214 -10.19 -3.69 -9.61
C TYR A 214 -10.93 -4.71 -8.73
N LEU A 215 -12.23 -4.88 -8.97
CA LEU A 215 -13.05 -5.86 -8.26
C LEU A 215 -12.85 -7.28 -8.82
N GLY A 216 -13.29 -8.28 -8.05
CA GLY A 216 -13.27 -9.69 -8.45
C GLY A 216 -11.99 -10.44 -8.10
N GLY A 217 -11.02 -9.81 -7.45
CA GLY A 217 -9.90 -10.46 -6.77
C GLY A 217 -10.29 -10.93 -5.36
N LEU A 218 -9.37 -11.59 -4.67
CA LEU A 218 -9.55 -12.06 -3.29
C LEU A 218 -9.99 -10.93 -2.36
N ASP A 219 -9.33 -9.79 -2.43
CA ASP A 219 -9.56 -8.63 -1.56
C ASP A 219 -10.98 -8.07 -1.64
N SER A 220 -11.62 -8.17 -2.82
CA SER A 220 -13.03 -7.77 -2.99
C SER A 220 -13.98 -8.63 -2.16
N TYR A 221 -13.74 -9.94 -2.13
CA TYR A 221 -14.56 -10.87 -1.36
C TYR A 221 -14.27 -10.78 0.14
N ASP A 222 -13.04 -10.50 0.51
CA ASP A 222 -12.64 -10.28 1.90
C ASP A 222 -13.25 -8.96 2.42
N LEU A 223 -13.26 -7.88 1.60
CA LEU A 223 -13.98 -6.64 1.92
C LEU A 223 -15.48 -6.89 2.13
N VAL A 224 -16.12 -7.63 1.22
CA VAL A 224 -17.55 -8.01 1.37
C VAL A 224 -17.78 -8.77 2.67
N THR A 225 -16.91 -9.71 3.00
CA THR A 225 -17.01 -10.47 4.26
C THR A 225 -16.92 -9.54 5.46
N HIS A 226 -15.95 -8.63 5.52
CA HIS A 226 -15.80 -7.68 6.60
C HIS A 226 -16.98 -6.70 6.71
N LEU A 227 -17.56 -6.29 5.59
CA LEU A 227 -18.77 -5.44 5.60
C LEU A 227 -19.98 -6.17 6.19
N ILE A 228 -20.15 -7.45 5.84
CA ILE A 228 -21.22 -8.30 6.39
C ILE A 228 -21.02 -8.48 7.91
N GLU A 229 -19.81 -8.78 8.36
CA GLU A 229 -19.44 -8.92 9.78
C GLU A 229 -19.75 -7.64 10.58
N GLN A 230 -19.61 -6.46 9.94
CA GLN A 230 -19.90 -5.16 10.53
C GLN A 230 -21.35 -4.67 10.32
N ASN A 231 -22.22 -5.54 9.81
CA ASN A 231 -23.62 -5.21 9.54
C ASN A 231 -23.85 -4.12 8.47
N LYS A 232 -22.87 -3.87 7.61
CA LYS A 232 -22.90 -2.88 6.51
C LYS A 232 -23.47 -3.49 5.22
N MET A 233 -24.68 -4.05 5.31
CA MET A 233 -25.29 -4.88 4.27
C MET A 233 -25.45 -4.18 2.91
N LEU A 234 -25.84 -2.90 2.92
CA LEU A 234 -26.04 -2.14 1.68
C LEU A 234 -24.75 -1.96 0.89
N LEU A 235 -23.64 -1.68 1.57
CA LEU A 235 -22.32 -1.57 0.93
C LEU A 235 -21.84 -2.92 0.41
N ALA A 236 -22.04 -4.00 1.17
CA ALA A 236 -21.74 -5.35 0.72
C ALA A 236 -22.49 -5.71 -0.57
N LYS A 237 -23.80 -5.43 -0.64
CA LYS A 237 -24.62 -5.64 -1.85
C LYS A 237 -24.10 -4.82 -3.03
N GLN A 238 -23.84 -3.54 -2.83
CA GLN A 238 -23.29 -2.66 -3.88
C GLN A 238 -22.00 -3.21 -4.49
N ILE A 239 -21.09 -3.75 -3.67
CA ILE A 239 -19.86 -4.35 -4.17
C ILE A 239 -20.15 -5.65 -4.91
N ILE A 240 -20.99 -6.55 -4.35
CA ILE A 240 -21.33 -7.84 -4.96
C ILE A 240 -21.98 -7.65 -6.34
N GLU A 241 -22.84 -6.64 -6.49
CA GLU A 241 -23.48 -6.31 -7.77
C GLU A 241 -22.47 -6.01 -8.86
N ASN A 242 -21.38 -5.32 -8.50
CA ASN A 242 -20.35 -4.83 -9.41
C ASN A 242 -19.15 -5.77 -9.56
N ILE A 243 -19.04 -6.86 -8.78
CA ILE A 243 -17.94 -7.81 -8.92
C ILE A 243 -18.04 -8.55 -10.27
N PRO A 244 -17.02 -8.45 -11.14
CA PRO A 244 -16.98 -9.21 -12.38
C PRO A 244 -16.73 -10.68 -12.10
N PHE A 245 -17.36 -11.56 -12.91
CA PHE A 245 -17.07 -12.97 -12.83
C PHE A 245 -15.63 -13.29 -13.25
N ARG A 246 -14.89 -13.98 -12.37
CA ARG A 246 -13.56 -14.50 -12.67
C ARG A 246 -13.51 -16.00 -12.35
N TRP A 247 -13.13 -16.81 -13.31
CA TRP A 247 -13.13 -18.28 -13.18
C TRP A 247 -12.34 -18.77 -11.96
N LYS A 248 -11.18 -18.15 -11.66
CA LYS A 248 -10.36 -18.48 -10.49
C LYS A 248 -11.11 -18.23 -9.16
N MET A 249 -12.07 -17.29 -9.14
CA MET A 249 -12.87 -16.91 -7.96
C MET A 249 -14.31 -17.44 -8.01
N ARG A 250 -14.65 -18.34 -8.91
CA ARG A 250 -16.03 -18.79 -9.16
C ARG A 250 -16.78 -19.23 -7.89
N LYS A 251 -16.14 -19.97 -6.98
CA LYS A 251 -16.79 -20.42 -5.73
C LYS A 251 -17.19 -19.24 -4.84
N ARG A 252 -16.31 -18.25 -4.69
CA ARG A 252 -16.56 -17.03 -3.91
C ARG A 252 -17.63 -16.17 -4.59
N PHE A 253 -17.56 -16.03 -5.91
CA PHE A 253 -18.56 -15.31 -6.70
C PHE A 253 -19.97 -15.87 -6.48
N PHE A 254 -20.18 -17.17 -6.69
CA PHE A 254 -21.49 -17.78 -6.51
C PHE A 254 -21.97 -17.73 -5.04
N LYS A 255 -21.07 -17.91 -4.08
CA LYS A 255 -21.40 -17.74 -2.66
C LYS A 255 -21.90 -16.32 -2.35
N ALA A 256 -21.20 -15.28 -2.84
CA ALA A 256 -21.60 -13.89 -2.66
C ALA A 256 -22.94 -13.58 -3.34
N LYS A 257 -23.16 -14.03 -4.59
CA LYS A 257 -24.43 -13.84 -5.29
C LYS A 257 -25.60 -14.57 -4.60
N LEU A 258 -25.38 -15.78 -4.10
CA LEU A 258 -26.39 -16.51 -3.33
C LEU A 258 -26.74 -15.76 -2.02
N TRP A 259 -25.72 -15.30 -1.29
CA TRP A 259 -25.93 -14.50 -0.09
C TRP A 259 -26.80 -13.27 -0.36
N MET A 260 -26.54 -12.57 -1.48
CA MET A 260 -27.32 -11.38 -1.87
C MET A 260 -28.80 -11.68 -2.13
N LEU A 261 -29.14 -12.91 -2.60
CA LEU A 261 -30.52 -13.31 -2.86
C LEU A 261 -31.29 -13.68 -1.58
N THR A 262 -30.57 -13.99 -0.50
CA THR A 262 -31.15 -14.46 0.77
C THR A 262 -31.21 -13.39 1.86
N HIS A 263 -30.58 -12.24 1.63
CA HIS A 263 -30.50 -11.10 2.55
C HIS A 263 -30.79 -9.79 1.84
#